data_f3a4e2b5b9d9469e24c21ecb2f67dd94
#
_entry.id   f3a4e2b5b9d9469e24c21ecb2f67dd94
#
_cell.length_a   1.000
_cell.length_b   1.000
_cell.length_c   1.000
_cell.angle_alpha   90.00
_cell.angle_beta   90.00
_cell.angle_gamma   90.00
#
_symmetry.space_group_name_H-M   'P 1'
#
loop_
_entity.id
_entity.type
_entity.pdbx_description
1 polymer ?
#
loop_
_entity_poly.entity_id
_entity_poly.type
_entity_poly.pdbx_seq_one_letter_code
_entity_poly.pdbx_strand_id
1 'polypeptide(L)'
;LQKIGYVRVSSTSQNPSRQFRQLNEIGMDIIYEEKISGATKDREQLQKMLEDLQEGDIIYVTDLTRITRSTQDLFELIDLIRNKKASLKSLKDTWLDLSENNPYSQFLITEIAGVNQLERDLIRMRQREGIELAKKEGKFKGRLKKYHKNHAGINYAVKLYKEGK
;
A
#
# COMPACT_ATOMS: atom_id res chain seq x y z
N LEU A 1 15.08 21.00 5.25
CA LEU A 1 14.19 20.50 6.31
C LEU A 1 12.89 21.27 6.25
N GLN A 2 11.83 20.67 5.71
CA GLN A 2 10.49 21.28 5.63
C GLN A 2 9.51 20.50 6.51
N LYS A 3 8.53 21.22 7.06
CA LYS A 3 7.37 20.65 7.71
C LYS A 3 6.23 20.55 6.72
N ILE A 4 5.87 19.35 6.35
CA ILE A 4 4.88 19.05 5.32
C ILE A 4 3.61 18.51 5.95
N GLY A 5 2.49 19.21 5.80
CA GLY A 5 1.18 18.75 6.25
C GLY A 5 0.48 17.91 5.20
N TYR A 6 -0.16 16.80 5.59
CA TYR A 6 -1.06 16.08 4.71
C TYR A 6 -2.46 16.02 5.31
N VAL A 7 -3.44 16.52 4.55
CA VAL A 7 -4.86 16.59 4.92
C VAL A 7 -5.67 15.76 3.93
N ARG A 8 -6.51 14.88 4.44
CA ARG A 8 -7.44 14.11 3.60
C ARG A 8 -8.87 14.35 4.03
N VAL A 9 -9.72 14.74 3.06
CA VAL A 9 -11.15 14.97 3.25
C VAL A 9 -11.98 14.11 2.31
N SER A 10 -13.09 13.59 2.81
CA SER A 10 -14.10 12.95 1.96
C SER A 10 -15.06 14.02 1.43
N SER A 11 -15.47 13.91 0.18
CA SER A 11 -16.32 14.89 -0.52
C SER A 11 -17.68 15.13 0.15
N THR A 12 -18.08 14.30 1.12
CA THR A 12 -19.48 14.25 1.59
C THR A 12 -19.76 14.83 2.96
N SER A 13 -18.79 15.15 3.84
CA SER A 13 -19.24 15.62 5.18
C SER A 13 -18.20 16.16 6.17
N GLN A 14 -16.93 16.23 5.93
CA GLN A 14 -16.03 16.68 6.99
C GLN A 14 -15.41 18.03 6.67
N ASN A 15 -15.71 19.00 7.53
CA ASN A 15 -15.05 20.30 7.52
C ASN A 15 -13.54 20.11 7.75
N PRO A 16 -12.69 20.35 6.75
CA PRO A 16 -11.25 20.17 6.88
C PRO A 16 -10.61 21.17 7.84
N SER A 17 -11.35 22.19 8.25
CA SER A 17 -10.88 23.31 9.09
C SER A 17 -10.18 22.84 10.37
N ARG A 18 -10.62 21.72 10.97
CA ARG A 18 -9.98 21.19 12.17
C ARG A 18 -8.57 20.67 11.87
N GLN A 19 -8.41 19.93 10.80
CA GLN A 19 -7.09 19.39 10.40
C GLN A 19 -6.15 20.54 10.05
N PHE A 20 -6.61 21.48 9.24
CA PHE A 20 -5.82 22.66 8.88
C PHE A 20 -5.40 23.48 10.10
N ARG A 21 -6.32 23.72 11.07
CA ARG A 21 -5.99 24.44 12.28
C ARG A 21 -4.87 23.75 13.07
N GLN A 22 -5.02 22.44 13.33
CA GLN A 22 -4.03 21.67 14.08
C GLN A 22 -2.64 21.69 13.40
N LEU A 23 -2.60 21.57 12.07
CA LEU A 23 -1.34 21.62 11.34
C LEU A 23 -0.75 23.04 11.31
N ASN A 24 -1.58 24.05 11.10
CA ASN A 24 -1.12 25.45 11.08
C ASN A 24 -0.57 25.91 12.43
N GLU A 25 -1.11 25.40 13.55
CA GLU A 25 -0.57 25.66 14.91
C GLU A 25 0.88 25.17 15.06
N ILE A 26 1.29 24.15 14.32
CA ILE A 26 2.66 23.63 14.29
C ILE A 26 3.56 24.43 13.32
N GLY A 27 2.95 25.17 12.41
CA GLY A 27 3.67 25.95 11.39
C GLY A 27 4.20 25.06 10.26
N MET A 28 3.31 24.60 9.36
CA MET A 28 3.67 23.86 8.16
C MET A 28 4.23 24.79 7.09
N ASP A 29 5.26 24.36 6.38
CA ASP A 29 5.79 25.05 5.21
C ASP A 29 4.92 24.80 3.98
N ILE A 30 4.40 23.57 3.82
CA ILE A 30 3.53 23.14 2.73
C ILE A 30 2.42 22.24 3.28
N ILE A 31 1.22 22.34 2.72
CA ILE A 31 0.11 21.42 3.03
C ILE A 31 -0.44 20.84 1.74
N TYR A 32 -0.43 19.50 1.63
CA TYR A 32 -1.09 18.75 0.56
C TYR A 32 -2.50 18.36 1.00
N GLU A 33 -3.50 18.81 0.24
CA GLU A 33 -4.91 18.51 0.50
C GLU A 33 -5.43 17.49 -0.50
N GLU A 34 -5.79 16.31 -0.01
CA GLU A 34 -6.40 15.22 -0.79
C GLU A 34 -7.92 15.23 -0.67
N LYS A 35 -8.63 15.44 -1.77
CA LYS A 35 -10.09 15.36 -1.85
C LYS A 35 -10.51 14.03 -2.49
N ILE A 36 -10.95 13.08 -1.67
CA ILE A 36 -11.39 11.76 -2.16
C ILE A 36 -12.91 11.78 -2.33
N SER A 37 -13.37 11.66 -3.57
CA SER A 37 -14.75 11.28 -3.87
C SER A 37 -14.93 9.77 -3.73
N GLY A 38 -16.15 9.29 -3.47
CA GLY A 38 -16.41 7.86 -3.33
C GLY A 38 -16.05 7.00 -4.56
N ALA A 39 -15.85 7.65 -5.72
CA ALA A 39 -15.48 7.02 -6.99
C ALA A 39 -13.95 6.96 -7.22
N THR A 40 -13.17 7.87 -6.64
CA THR A 40 -11.73 7.98 -6.94
C THR A 40 -10.91 7.36 -5.83
N LYS A 41 -10.18 6.28 -6.17
CA LYS A 41 -9.22 5.63 -5.25
C LYS A 41 -7.82 6.27 -5.32
N ASP A 42 -7.58 7.09 -6.33
CA ASP A 42 -6.28 7.69 -6.58
C ASP A 42 -5.99 8.80 -5.57
N ARG A 43 -4.75 8.82 -5.10
CA ARG A 43 -4.23 9.78 -4.11
C ARG A 43 -3.14 10.60 -4.77
N GLU A 44 -3.53 11.43 -5.72
CA GLU A 44 -2.60 12.25 -6.49
C GLU A 44 -1.76 13.17 -5.61
N GLN A 45 -2.37 13.75 -4.57
CA GLN A 45 -1.66 14.65 -3.68
C GLN A 45 -0.69 13.91 -2.76
N LEU A 46 -1.03 12.68 -2.33
CA LEU A 46 -0.10 11.83 -1.58
C LEU A 46 1.10 11.44 -2.46
N GLN A 47 0.86 11.03 -3.70
CA GLN A 47 1.93 10.65 -4.62
C GLN A 47 2.86 11.84 -4.88
N LYS A 48 2.29 13.00 -5.20
CA LYS A 48 3.04 14.23 -5.40
C LYS A 48 3.86 14.61 -4.16
N MET A 49 3.27 14.57 -2.98
CA MET A 49 3.98 14.81 -1.73
C MET A 49 5.17 13.86 -1.56
N LEU A 50 4.96 12.56 -1.85
CA LEU A 50 6.04 11.59 -1.73
C LEU A 50 7.13 11.79 -2.79
N GLU A 51 6.79 12.23 -4.01
CA GLU A 51 7.77 12.56 -5.06
C GLU A 51 8.62 13.76 -4.66
N ASP A 52 8.00 14.83 -4.16
CA ASP A 52 8.63 16.08 -3.76
C ASP A 52 9.49 15.96 -2.48
N LEU A 53 9.30 14.87 -1.69
CA LEU A 53 9.92 14.66 -0.39
C LEU A 53 11.45 14.60 -0.46
N GLN A 54 12.12 15.37 0.37
CA GLN A 54 13.58 15.50 0.47
C GLN A 54 14.14 14.94 1.78
N GLU A 55 15.45 14.70 1.82
CA GLU A 55 16.14 14.27 3.04
C GLU A 55 15.97 15.30 4.15
N GLY A 56 15.54 14.83 5.33
CA GLY A 56 15.33 15.64 6.52
C GLY A 56 13.91 16.20 6.65
N ASP A 57 13.05 16.09 5.64
CA ASP A 57 11.68 16.59 5.71
C ASP A 57 10.83 15.78 6.72
N ILE A 58 9.84 16.46 7.31
CA ILE A 58 8.95 15.85 8.28
C ILE A 58 7.51 16.00 7.82
N ILE A 59 6.86 14.86 7.55
CA ILE A 59 5.43 14.81 7.23
C ILE A 59 4.63 14.80 8.53
N TYR A 60 3.64 15.67 8.63
CA TYR A 60 2.68 15.73 9.72
C TYR A 60 1.28 15.35 9.26
N VAL A 61 0.64 14.47 10.03
CA VAL A 61 -0.77 14.10 9.85
C VAL A 61 -1.52 14.24 11.16
N THR A 62 -2.80 14.54 11.11
CA THR A 62 -3.61 14.64 12.33
C THR A 62 -3.84 13.27 12.98
N ASP A 63 -4.03 12.24 12.17
CA ASP A 63 -4.13 10.83 12.57
C ASP A 63 -3.73 9.93 11.40
N LEU A 64 -3.31 8.70 11.69
CA LEU A 64 -2.83 7.74 10.69
C LEU A 64 -3.89 7.35 9.67
N THR A 65 -5.17 7.40 10.02
CA THR A 65 -6.25 7.06 9.09
C THR A 65 -6.36 8.07 7.95
N ARG A 66 -5.73 9.23 8.05
CA ARG A 66 -5.67 10.24 6.96
C ARG A 66 -4.70 9.83 5.87
N ILE A 67 -3.57 9.25 6.25
CA ILE A 67 -2.51 8.94 5.28
C ILE A 67 -2.53 7.48 4.82
N THR A 68 -3.08 6.56 5.61
CA THR A 68 -3.14 5.14 5.29
C THR A 68 -4.57 4.61 5.31
N ARG A 69 -4.80 3.46 4.66
CA ARG A 69 -6.08 2.74 4.65
C ARG A 69 -6.00 1.40 5.37
N SER A 70 -4.81 0.84 5.48
CA SER A 70 -4.53 -0.42 6.14
C SER A 70 -3.19 -0.37 6.84
N THR A 71 -2.96 -1.32 7.73
CA THR A 71 -1.67 -1.47 8.40
C THR A 71 -0.55 -1.80 7.39
N GLN A 72 -0.86 -2.56 6.34
CA GLN A 72 0.11 -2.85 5.29
C GLN A 72 0.52 -1.58 4.53
N ASP A 73 -0.45 -0.75 4.13
CA ASP A 73 -0.18 0.55 3.47
C ASP A 73 0.71 1.44 4.35
N LEU A 74 0.52 1.38 5.69
CA LEU A 74 1.33 2.15 6.64
C LEU A 74 2.79 1.74 6.59
N PHE A 75 3.09 0.44 6.54
CA PHE A 75 4.48 -0.03 6.50
C PHE A 75 5.16 0.29 5.17
N GLU A 76 4.46 0.08 4.06
CA GLU A 76 4.97 0.45 2.74
C GLU A 76 5.30 1.95 2.69
N LEU A 77 4.44 2.77 3.28
CA LEU A 77 4.65 4.21 3.37
C LEU A 77 5.83 4.57 4.29
N ILE A 78 5.96 3.92 5.45
CA ILE A 78 7.08 4.13 6.37
C ILE A 78 8.41 3.78 5.68
N ASP A 79 8.46 2.67 4.95
CA ASP A 79 9.66 2.25 4.23
C ASP A 79 10.03 3.25 3.13
N LEU A 80 9.05 3.75 2.37
CA LEU A 80 9.28 4.80 1.37
C LEU A 80 9.84 6.10 1.98
N ILE A 81 9.24 6.55 3.08
CA ILE A 81 9.68 7.78 3.77
C ILE A 81 11.09 7.62 4.33
N ARG A 82 11.39 6.46 4.94
CA ARG A 82 12.74 6.17 5.48
C ARG A 82 13.80 6.08 4.37
N ASN A 83 13.47 5.47 3.25
CA ASN A 83 14.39 5.37 2.11
C ASN A 83 14.77 6.76 1.57
N LYS A 84 13.87 7.74 1.71
CA LYS A 84 14.14 9.14 1.39
C LYS A 84 14.81 9.91 2.55
N LYS A 85 15.09 9.24 3.67
CA LYS A 85 15.62 9.83 4.91
C LYS A 85 14.76 10.97 5.47
N ALA A 86 13.48 10.87 5.25
CA ALA A 86 12.46 11.78 5.80
C ALA A 86 11.77 11.13 7.00
N SER A 87 10.84 11.82 7.63
CA SER A 87 10.16 11.40 8.84
C SER A 87 8.65 11.58 8.74
N LEU A 88 7.90 10.82 9.55
CA LEU A 88 6.44 10.92 9.66
C LEU A 88 6.06 11.08 11.13
N LYS A 89 5.19 12.05 11.42
CA LYS A 89 4.60 12.32 12.71
C LYS A 89 3.08 12.33 12.66
N SER A 90 2.43 11.60 13.57
CA SER A 90 0.99 11.70 13.80
C SER A 90 0.71 12.50 15.06
N LEU A 91 -0.21 13.48 15.01
CA LEU A 91 -0.56 14.28 16.16
C LEU A 91 -1.37 13.50 17.19
N LYS A 92 -2.22 12.59 16.74
CA LYS A 92 -3.05 11.76 17.60
C LYS A 92 -2.34 10.48 18.01
N ASP A 93 -1.64 9.86 17.07
CA ASP A 93 -0.98 8.56 17.28
C ASP A 93 0.48 8.82 17.70
N THR A 94 0.68 9.35 18.90
CA THR A 94 1.97 9.83 19.41
C THR A 94 3.07 8.77 19.49
N TRP A 95 2.71 7.50 19.42
CA TRP A 95 3.67 6.39 19.33
C TRP A 95 4.38 6.33 17.95
N LEU A 96 3.79 6.92 16.92
CA LEU A 96 4.41 7.01 15.60
C LEU A 96 5.10 8.36 15.44
N ASP A 97 6.32 8.42 15.86
CA ASP A 97 7.24 9.53 15.61
C ASP A 97 8.53 8.98 15.00
N LEU A 98 8.68 9.11 13.70
CA LEU A 98 9.88 8.67 12.98
C LEU A 98 10.98 9.75 12.97
N SER A 99 10.69 10.96 13.45
CA SER A 99 11.64 12.09 13.45
C SER A 99 12.72 11.96 14.53
N GLU A 100 12.47 11.14 15.54
CA GLU A 100 13.43 10.87 16.61
C GLU A 100 13.82 9.38 16.56
N ASN A 101 15.04 9.08 17.02
CA ASN A 101 15.50 7.72 17.23
C ASN A 101 14.80 7.12 18.47
N ASN A 102 13.45 7.14 18.45
CA ASN A 102 12.62 6.72 19.55
C ASN A 102 12.58 5.17 19.60
N PRO A 103 13.18 4.53 20.62
CA PRO A 103 13.20 3.07 20.71
C PRO A 103 11.80 2.45 20.75
N TYR A 104 10.81 3.14 21.33
CA TYR A 104 9.42 2.67 21.42
C TYR A 104 8.76 2.65 20.04
N SER A 105 8.96 3.66 19.22
CA SER A 105 8.45 3.69 17.85
C SER A 105 9.08 2.58 17.02
N GLN A 106 10.40 2.36 17.15
CA GLN A 106 11.13 1.28 16.48
C GLN A 106 10.60 -0.09 16.91
N PHE A 107 10.43 -0.30 18.20
CA PHE A 107 9.88 -1.55 18.75
C PHE A 107 8.46 -1.80 18.21
N LEU A 108 7.54 -0.84 18.34
CA LEU A 108 6.15 -1.00 17.89
C LEU A 108 6.05 -1.27 16.39
N ILE A 109 6.84 -0.57 15.56
CA ILE A 109 6.88 -0.81 14.12
C ILE A 109 7.34 -2.26 13.83
N THR A 110 8.37 -2.73 14.53
CA THR A 110 8.88 -4.09 14.37
C THR A 110 7.86 -5.14 14.78
N GLU A 111 7.19 -4.96 15.93
CA GLU A 111 6.15 -5.86 16.42
C GLU A 111 4.96 -5.94 15.46
N ILE A 112 4.46 -4.80 15.00
CA ILE A 112 3.33 -4.77 14.05
C ILE A 112 3.74 -5.39 12.70
N ALA A 113 4.96 -5.16 12.22
CA ALA A 113 5.48 -5.81 11.02
C ALA A 113 5.53 -7.34 11.19
N GLY A 114 5.94 -7.82 12.37
CA GLY A 114 5.94 -9.24 12.72
C GLY A 114 4.54 -9.85 12.70
N VAL A 115 3.55 -9.17 13.29
CA VAL A 115 2.13 -9.61 13.26
C VAL A 115 1.60 -9.70 11.83
N ASN A 116 1.87 -8.70 10.99
CA ASN A 116 1.45 -8.72 9.58
C ASN A 116 2.13 -9.85 8.79
N GLN A 117 3.40 -10.15 9.09
CA GLN A 117 4.08 -11.27 8.47
C GLN A 117 3.43 -12.61 8.87
N LEU A 118 3.13 -12.78 10.16
CA LEU A 118 2.44 -13.97 10.68
C LEU A 118 1.07 -14.15 9.99
N GLU A 119 0.26 -13.10 9.86
CA GLU A 119 -1.02 -13.18 9.15
C GLU A 119 -0.86 -13.66 7.70
N ARG A 120 0.11 -13.10 6.97
CA ARG A 120 0.42 -13.54 5.59
C ARG A 120 0.81 -15.01 5.53
N ASP A 121 1.62 -15.47 6.47
CA ASP A 121 2.07 -16.86 6.49
C ASP A 121 0.95 -17.83 6.86
N LEU A 122 0.05 -17.44 7.76
CA LEU A 122 -1.17 -18.20 8.08
C LEU A 122 -2.12 -18.30 6.87
N ILE A 123 -2.29 -17.22 6.11
CA ILE A 123 -3.09 -17.23 4.87
C ILE A 123 -2.47 -18.20 3.86
N ARG A 124 -1.15 -18.14 3.63
CA ARG A 124 -0.43 -19.03 2.70
C ARG A 124 -0.53 -20.49 3.14
N MET A 125 -0.45 -20.76 4.43
CA MET A 125 -0.60 -22.11 4.99
C MET A 125 -2.00 -22.67 4.68
N ARG A 126 -3.06 -21.93 4.99
CA ARG A 126 -4.45 -22.32 4.67
C ARG A 126 -4.67 -22.52 3.16
N GLN A 127 -4.08 -21.68 2.33
CA GLN A 127 -4.16 -21.85 0.87
C GLN A 127 -3.50 -23.16 0.42
N ARG A 128 -2.31 -23.50 0.94
CA ARG A 128 -1.63 -24.76 0.62
C ARG A 128 -2.47 -25.96 1.03
N GLU A 129 -3.01 -25.96 2.25
CA GLU A 129 -3.91 -27.02 2.74
C GLU A 129 -5.14 -27.16 1.85
N GLY A 130 -5.78 -26.05 1.46
CA GLY A 130 -6.92 -26.06 0.55
C GLY A 130 -6.58 -26.60 -0.84
N ILE A 131 -5.41 -26.26 -1.40
CA ILE A 131 -4.94 -26.77 -2.67
C ILE A 131 -4.67 -28.28 -2.58
N GLU A 132 -4.04 -28.75 -1.49
CA GLU A 132 -3.77 -30.17 -1.30
C GLU A 132 -5.06 -30.98 -1.19
N LEU A 133 -6.05 -30.47 -0.44
CA LEU A 133 -7.36 -31.08 -0.34
C LEU A 133 -8.04 -31.15 -1.72
N ALA A 134 -8.05 -30.05 -2.46
CA ALA A 134 -8.61 -30.00 -3.80
C ALA A 134 -7.91 -30.94 -4.80
N LYS A 135 -6.58 -31.14 -4.66
CA LYS A 135 -5.84 -32.14 -5.42
C LYS A 135 -6.28 -33.57 -5.08
N LYS A 136 -6.41 -33.89 -3.78
CA LYS A 136 -6.88 -35.21 -3.34
C LYS A 136 -8.29 -35.52 -3.82
N GLU A 137 -9.15 -34.52 -3.88
CA GLU A 137 -10.52 -34.63 -4.39
C GLU A 137 -10.61 -34.57 -5.94
N GLY A 138 -9.48 -34.47 -6.65
CA GLY A 138 -9.45 -34.40 -8.11
C GLY A 138 -10.02 -33.11 -8.71
N LYS A 139 -10.29 -32.11 -7.89
CA LYS A 139 -10.85 -30.81 -8.30
C LYS A 139 -9.78 -29.92 -8.93
N PHE A 140 -8.51 -30.10 -8.58
CA PHE A 140 -7.41 -29.28 -9.05
C PHE A 140 -6.89 -29.80 -10.39
N LYS A 141 -7.38 -29.24 -11.49
CA LYS A 141 -7.00 -29.64 -12.85
C LYS A 141 -5.82 -28.89 -13.45
N GLY A 142 -5.23 -27.95 -12.68
CA GLY A 142 -4.16 -27.09 -13.15
C GLY A 142 -4.62 -26.07 -14.20
N ARG A 143 -3.66 -25.53 -14.95
CA ARG A 143 -3.95 -24.59 -16.05
C ARG A 143 -4.60 -25.33 -17.22
N LEU A 144 -5.71 -24.80 -17.74
CA LEU A 144 -6.33 -25.31 -18.96
C LEU A 144 -5.30 -25.29 -20.11
N LYS A 145 -5.21 -26.39 -20.84
CA LYS A 145 -4.33 -26.47 -22.00
C LYS A 145 -4.79 -25.46 -23.06
N LYS A 146 -3.91 -24.51 -23.41
CA LYS A 146 -4.18 -23.49 -24.42
C LYS A 146 -4.46 -24.11 -25.79
N TYR A 147 -3.83 -25.27 -26.08
CA TYR A 147 -3.95 -25.99 -27.33
C TYR A 147 -4.44 -27.41 -27.07
N HIS A 148 -5.39 -27.86 -27.83
CA HIS A 148 -5.93 -29.22 -27.83
C HIS A 148 -5.85 -29.83 -29.26
N LYS A 149 -6.04 -31.13 -29.39
CA LYS A 149 -5.87 -31.85 -30.67
C LYS A 149 -6.66 -31.26 -31.85
N ASN A 150 -7.78 -30.63 -31.59
CA ASN A 150 -8.66 -30.05 -32.63
C ASN A 150 -8.46 -28.51 -32.74
N HIS A 151 -7.34 -27.97 -32.26
CA HIS A 151 -7.09 -26.55 -32.42
C HIS A 151 -6.75 -26.20 -33.86
N ALA A 152 -7.57 -25.36 -34.52
CA ALA A 152 -7.46 -25.04 -35.95
C ALA A 152 -6.05 -24.59 -36.37
N GLY A 153 -5.40 -23.73 -35.58
CA GLY A 153 -4.04 -23.25 -35.86
C GLY A 153 -2.98 -24.36 -35.82
N ILE A 154 -3.10 -25.33 -34.88
CA ILE A 154 -2.17 -26.47 -34.83
C ILE A 154 -2.40 -27.39 -36.03
N ASN A 155 -3.63 -27.69 -36.36
CA ASN A 155 -3.95 -28.53 -37.50
C ASN A 155 -3.46 -27.90 -38.82
N TYR A 156 -3.60 -26.57 -38.94
CA TYR A 156 -3.08 -25.85 -40.09
C TYR A 156 -1.55 -25.87 -40.15
N ALA A 157 -0.86 -25.64 -39.03
CA ALA A 157 0.60 -25.74 -38.99
C ALA A 157 1.13 -27.14 -39.32
N VAL A 158 0.46 -28.18 -38.81
CA VAL A 158 0.80 -29.59 -39.15
C VAL A 158 0.57 -29.87 -40.63
N LYS A 159 -0.49 -29.31 -41.25
CA LYS A 159 -0.75 -29.43 -42.68
C LYS A 159 0.37 -28.79 -43.49
N LEU A 160 0.75 -27.55 -43.19
CA LEU A 160 1.85 -26.86 -43.88
C LEU A 160 3.18 -27.63 -43.76
N TYR A 161 3.49 -28.13 -42.56
CA TYR A 161 4.69 -28.93 -42.35
C TYR A 161 4.72 -30.20 -43.22
N LYS A 162 3.57 -30.90 -43.37
CA LYS A 162 3.46 -32.08 -44.24
C LYS A 162 3.56 -31.74 -45.72
N GLU A 163 3.18 -30.51 -46.11
CA GLU A 163 3.29 -30.00 -47.48
C GLU A 163 4.66 -29.42 -47.81
N GLY A 164 5.61 -29.45 -46.87
CA GLY A 164 6.97 -28.94 -47.09
C GLY A 164 7.07 -27.42 -47.14
N LYS A 165 6.11 -26.71 -46.56
CA LYS A 165 6.03 -25.25 -46.52
C LYS A 165 6.33 -24.73 -45.12
#